data_e08951ebedc5fb9f0773197481854bdc
#
_entry.id   e08951ebedc5fb9f0773197481854bdc
#
_cell.length_a   1.000
_cell.length_b   1.000
_cell.length_c   1.000
_cell.angle_alpha   90.00
_cell.angle_beta   90.00
_cell.angle_gamma   90.00
#
_symmetry.space_group_name_H-M   'P 1'
#
loop_
_entity.id
_entity.type
_entity.pdbx_description
1 polymer ?
#
loop_
_entity_poly.entity_id
_entity_poly.type
_entity_poly.pdbx_seq_one_letter_code
_entity_poly.pdbx_strand_id
1 'polypeptide(L)'
;MVYIVAGATGVLGSAIAEDLSKNNKIFLIGRDKEKIESMSNKYNCSYALLDLNNPIPQREFKNVINSEIEIKGLVNCIGSVLIKPLHGTSIDEFYKIINTNLFSSYYLLSTFAKRMKNGSAIFFSSVAASLGLSNHELISAAKSGIEGFVRSSAASYSKDNLRINAIAPSIMKSNMSNKILSSEQAVEISKSMHPIPKIGTYNDILPVVRLLLSDESEWITGQTINIDGGLSKIKPR
;
A
#
# COMPACT_ATOMS: atom_id res chain seq x y z
N MET A 1 3.96 8.12 -20.24
CA MET A 1 3.90 8.02 -18.76
C MET A 1 3.07 6.84 -18.35
N VAL A 2 3.44 6.18 -17.26
CA VAL A 2 2.73 5.01 -16.72
C VAL A 2 2.58 5.11 -15.20
N TYR A 3 1.49 4.53 -14.65
CA TYR A 3 1.30 4.36 -13.22
C TYR A 3 1.53 2.89 -12.84
N ILE A 4 2.39 2.64 -11.86
CA ILE A 4 2.68 1.29 -11.35
C ILE A 4 1.73 0.99 -10.20
N VAL A 5 1.05 -0.16 -10.26
CA VAL A 5 0.25 -0.70 -9.16
C VAL A 5 0.86 -2.02 -8.73
N ALA A 6 1.54 -2.02 -7.60
CA ALA A 6 2.12 -3.22 -7.00
C ALA A 6 1.15 -3.85 -5.97
N GLY A 7 1.08 -5.18 -5.95
CA GLY A 7 0.03 -5.89 -5.21
C GLY A 7 -1.32 -5.83 -5.93
N ALA A 8 -1.30 -5.68 -7.25
CA ALA A 8 -2.47 -5.47 -8.10
C ALA A 8 -3.55 -6.57 -7.98
N THR A 9 -3.18 -7.79 -7.63
CA THR A 9 -4.11 -8.92 -7.49
C THR A 9 -4.86 -8.97 -6.16
N GLY A 10 -4.54 -8.06 -5.21
CA GLY A 10 -5.26 -7.88 -3.96
C GLY A 10 -6.52 -7.02 -4.12
N VAL A 11 -7.43 -7.05 -3.14
CA VAL A 11 -8.71 -6.30 -3.19
C VAL A 11 -8.49 -4.80 -3.44
N LEU A 12 -7.59 -4.16 -2.70
CA LEU A 12 -7.31 -2.73 -2.85
C LEU A 12 -6.52 -2.45 -4.14
N GLY A 13 -5.49 -3.26 -4.43
CA GLY A 13 -4.68 -3.09 -5.63
C GLY A 13 -5.49 -3.25 -6.92
N SER A 14 -6.42 -4.21 -6.96
CA SER A 14 -7.30 -4.41 -8.12
C SER A 14 -8.27 -3.24 -8.33
N ALA A 15 -8.83 -2.70 -7.24
CA ALA A 15 -9.70 -1.53 -7.31
C ALA A 15 -8.94 -0.27 -7.78
N ILE A 16 -7.70 -0.07 -7.31
CA ILE A 16 -6.85 1.03 -7.78
C ILE A 16 -6.45 0.85 -9.24
N ALA A 17 -6.08 -0.37 -9.65
CA ALA A 17 -5.74 -0.67 -11.05
C ALA A 17 -6.94 -0.40 -11.97
N GLU A 18 -8.14 -0.84 -11.59
CA GLU A 18 -9.37 -0.58 -12.32
C GLU A 18 -9.69 0.91 -12.43
N ASP A 19 -9.54 1.65 -11.34
CA ASP A 19 -9.82 3.09 -11.33
C ASP A 19 -8.82 3.86 -12.21
N LEU A 20 -7.53 3.57 -12.08
CA LEU A 20 -6.48 4.25 -12.85
C LEU A 20 -6.52 3.90 -14.35
N SER A 21 -6.87 2.66 -14.70
CA SER A 21 -6.91 2.20 -16.10
C SER A 21 -7.93 2.95 -16.97
N LYS A 22 -8.92 3.62 -16.36
CA LYS A 22 -9.93 4.37 -17.09
C LYS A 22 -9.36 5.54 -17.89
N ASN A 23 -8.32 6.19 -17.35
CA ASN A 23 -7.77 7.43 -17.92
C ASN A 23 -6.24 7.40 -18.06
N ASN A 24 -5.58 6.30 -17.65
CA ASN A 24 -4.13 6.24 -17.60
C ASN A 24 -3.59 4.91 -18.13
N LYS A 25 -2.36 4.93 -18.64
CA LYS A 25 -1.59 3.69 -18.84
C LYS A 25 -1.12 3.19 -17.48
N ILE A 26 -1.33 1.92 -17.22
CA ILE A 26 -0.91 1.28 -15.97
C ILE A 26 0.09 0.15 -16.23
N PHE A 27 0.87 -0.18 -15.22
CA PHE A 27 1.76 -1.33 -15.16
C PHE A 27 1.47 -2.10 -13.88
N LEU A 28 1.19 -3.39 -13.99
CA LEU A 28 0.80 -4.20 -12.85
C LEU A 28 2.00 -4.99 -12.30
N ILE A 29 2.12 -5.05 -10.97
CA ILE A 29 3.08 -5.92 -10.29
C ILE A 29 2.32 -6.80 -9.31
N GLY A 30 2.54 -8.11 -9.37
CA GLY A 30 1.92 -9.07 -8.47
C GLY A 30 2.64 -10.41 -8.51
N ARG A 31 2.20 -11.37 -7.67
CA ARG A 31 2.81 -12.71 -7.59
C ARG A 31 1.93 -13.81 -8.21
N ASP A 32 0.64 -13.59 -8.29
CA ASP A 32 -0.35 -14.54 -8.82
C ASP A 32 -0.41 -14.36 -10.33
N LYS A 33 0.21 -15.30 -11.06
CA LYS A 33 0.37 -15.22 -12.53
C LYS A 33 -0.97 -15.21 -13.24
N GLU A 34 -1.87 -16.12 -12.90
CA GLU A 34 -3.16 -16.26 -13.60
C GLU A 34 -4.01 -14.99 -13.42
N LYS A 35 -4.10 -14.48 -12.19
CA LYS A 35 -4.87 -13.26 -11.92
C LYS A 35 -4.28 -12.03 -12.60
N ILE A 36 -2.94 -11.88 -12.58
CA ILE A 36 -2.33 -10.68 -13.16
C ILE A 36 -2.40 -10.69 -14.68
N GLU A 37 -2.30 -11.87 -15.31
CA GLU A 37 -2.50 -12.04 -16.76
C GLU A 37 -3.94 -11.69 -17.16
N SER A 38 -4.93 -12.19 -16.42
CA SER A 38 -6.34 -11.82 -16.62
C SER A 38 -6.56 -10.31 -16.52
N MET A 39 -5.97 -9.66 -15.51
CA MET A 39 -6.06 -8.20 -15.33
C MET A 39 -5.32 -7.45 -16.44
N SER A 40 -4.15 -7.91 -16.85
CA SER A 40 -3.36 -7.34 -17.94
C SER A 40 -4.16 -7.33 -19.24
N ASN A 41 -4.81 -8.45 -19.57
CA ASN A 41 -5.69 -8.55 -20.73
C ASN A 41 -6.91 -7.63 -20.60
N LYS A 42 -7.57 -7.61 -19.43
CA LYS A 42 -8.74 -6.75 -19.16
C LYS A 42 -8.44 -5.26 -19.37
N TYR A 43 -7.28 -4.80 -18.92
CA TYR A 43 -6.91 -3.38 -18.96
C TYR A 43 -5.96 -3.02 -20.11
N ASN A 44 -5.62 -3.99 -20.97
CA ASN A 44 -4.66 -3.84 -22.07
C ASN A 44 -3.36 -3.17 -21.58
N CYS A 45 -2.73 -3.75 -20.58
CA CYS A 45 -1.53 -3.20 -19.93
C CYS A 45 -0.46 -4.29 -19.71
N SER A 46 0.78 -3.87 -19.51
CA SER A 46 1.88 -4.77 -19.19
C SER A 46 1.92 -5.10 -17.69
N TYR A 47 2.58 -6.20 -17.35
CA TYR A 47 2.76 -6.62 -15.96
C TYR A 47 4.15 -7.23 -15.71
N ALA A 48 4.51 -7.37 -14.43
CA ALA A 48 5.65 -8.16 -13.97
C ALA A 48 5.27 -9.02 -12.77
N LEU A 49 5.91 -10.17 -12.66
CA LEU A 49 5.83 -11.01 -11.47
C LEU A 49 6.89 -10.60 -10.45
N LEU A 50 6.50 -10.48 -9.19
CA LEU A 50 7.40 -10.17 -8.07
C LEU A 50 7.07 -11.08 -6.89
N ASP A 51 8.01 -11.94 -6.53
CA ASP A 51 8.01 -12.69 -5.27
C ASP A 51 9.06 -12.09 -4.33
N LEU A 52 8.63 -11.51 -3.23
CA LEU A 52 9.51 -10.91 -2.23
C LEU A 52 10.21 -11.92 -1.32
N ASN A 53 9.85 -13.21 -1.39
CA ASN A 53 10.61 -14.27 -0.72
C ASN A 53 11.87 -14.65 -1.52
N ASN A 54 11.85 -14.41 -2.83
CA ASN A 54 12.99 -14.61 -3.73
C ASN A 54 13.07 -13.46 -4.74
N PRO A 55 13.41 -12.24 -4.30
CA PRO A 55 13.36 -11.06 -5.16
C PRO A 55 14.47 -11.08 -6.21
N ILE A 56 14.12 -10.75 -7.44
CA ILE A 56 15.07 -10.43 -8.49
C ILE A 56 15.88 -9.18 -8.08
N PRO A 57 17.20 -9.11 -8.31
CA PRO A 57 17.98 -7.89 -8.01
C PRO A 57 17.35 -6.64 -8.64
N GLN A 58 17.27 -5.52 -7.90
CA GLN A 58 16.61 -4.28 -8.39
C GLN A 58 17.20 -3.79 -9.72
N ARG A 59 18.52 -3.97 -9.94
CA ARG A 59 19.20 -3.62 -11.19
C ARG A 59 18.64 -4.35 -12.41
N GLU A 60 18.09 -5.54 -12.21
CA GLU A 60 17.45 -6.34 -13.26
C GLU A 60 15.95 -6.03 -13.33
N PHE A 61 15.30 -5.97 -12.16
CA PHE A 61 13.87 -5.70 -12.09
C PHE A 61 13.46 -4.33 -12.64
N LYS A 62 14.34 -3.31 -12.58
CA LYS A 62 14.05 -1.99 -13.19
C LYS A 62 13.77 -2.05 -14.70
N ASN A 63 14.25 -3.10 -15.38
CA ASN A 63 14.11 -3.26 -16.82
C ASN A 63 12.78 -3.90 -17.23
N VAL A 64 11.92 -4.32 -16.28
CA VAL A 64 10.57 -4.83 -16.60
C VAL A 64 9.68 -3.76 -17.24
N ILE A 65 10.03 -2.48 -17.02
CA ILE A 65 9.43 -1.34 -17.72
C ILE A 65 10.50 -0.75 -18.62
N ASN A 66 10.21 -0.62 -19.92
CA ASN A 66 11.11 0.00 -20.88
C ASN A 66 11.67 1.33 -20.34
N SER A 67 12.98 1.54 -20.46
CA SER A 67 13.70 2.70 -19.91
C SER A 67 13.20 4.04 -20.42
N GLU A 68 12.63 4.08 -21.62
CA GLU A 68 12.08 5.29 -22.24
C GLU A 68 10.70 5.69 -21.70
N ILE A 69 10.04 4.77 -20.99
CA ILE A 69 8.72 5.05 -20.39
C ILE A 69 8.92 5.80 -19.08
N GLU A 70 8.41 7.01 -19.01
CA GLU A 70 8.37 7.79 -17.77
C GLU A 70 7.35 7.21 -16.78
N ILE A 71 7.73 7.12 -15.51
CA ILE A 71 6.86 6.63 -14.43
C ILE A 71 6.29 7.83 -13.69
N LYS A 72 5.00 8.09 -13.84
CA LYS A 72 4.30 9.21 -13.19
C LYS A 72 3.85 8.87 -11.76
N GLY A 73 3.56 7.60 -11.50
CA GLY A 73 3.11 7.18 -10.18
C GLY A 73 3.46 5.74 -9.80
N LEU A 74 3.62 5.52 -8.51
CA LEU A 74 3.79 4.20 -7.88
C LEU A 74 2.83 4.05 -6.72
N VAL A 75 2.00 3.02 -6.74
CA VAL A 75 1.14 2.65 -5.61
C VAL A 75 1.51 1.26 -5.13
N ASN A 76 2.05 1.16 -3.91
CA ASN A 76 2.42 -0.12 -3.31
C ASN A 76 1.30 -0.63 -2.39
N CYS A 77 0.48 -1.55 -2.91
CA CYS A 77 -0.58 -2.26 -2.17
C CYS A 77 -0.12 -3.62 -1.63
N ILE A 78 1.17 -3.97 -1.74
CA ILE A 78 1.69 -5.22 -1.19
C ILE A 78 1.67 -5.13 0.33
N GLY A 79 1.06 -6.11 0.97
CA GLY A 79 0.99 -6.17 2.42
C GLY A 79 0.39 -7.47 2.92
N SER A 80 0.60 -7.71 4.19
CA SER A 80 0.00 -8.82 4.94
C SER A 80 -0.25 -8.39 6.38
N VAL A 81 -1.09 -9.13 7.10
CA VAL A 81 -1.38 -8.90 8.51
C VAL A 81 -1.10 -10.17 9.31
N LEU A 82 -0.55 -10.00 10.50
CA LEU A 82 -0.43 -11.03 11.52
C LEU A 82 -0.88 -10.41 12.85
N ILE A 83 -1.92 -10.99 13.44
CA ILE A 83 -2.40 -10.64 14.78
C ILE A 83 -2.17 -11.88 15.65
N LYS A 84 -1.17 -11.81 16.51
CA LYS A 84 -0.72 -12.94 17.31
C LYS A 84 0.08 -12.46 18.51
N PRO A 85 -0.07 -13.08 19.70
CA PRO A 85 0.76 -12.74 20.86
C PRO A 85 2.25 -12.84 20.54
N LEU A 86 3.04 -11.86 20.99
CA LEU A 86 4.47 -11.75 20.66
C LEU A 86 5.26 -13.03 21.02
N HIS A 87 5.00 -13.60 22.21
CA HIS A 87 5.66 -14.82 22.67
C HIS A 87 5.32 -16.09 21.85
N GLY A 88 4.24 -16.06 21.07
CA GLY A 88 3.86 -17.13 20.16
C GLY A 88 4.30 -16.90 18.72
N THR A 89 5.02 -15.80 18.42
CA THR A 89 5.46 -15.46 17.07
C THR A 89 6.82 -16.07 16.77
N SER A 90 6.95 -16.75 15.63
CA SER A 90 8.23 -17.31 15.17
C SER A 90 9.08 -16.25 14.46
N ILE A 91 10.37 -16.52 14.35
CA ILE A 91 11.32 -15.67 13.62
C ILE A 91 10.97 -15.62 12.12
N ASP A 92 10.45 -16.70 11.54
CA ASP A 92 10.03 -16.74 10.14
C ASP A 92 8.80 -15.88 9.91
N GLU A 93 7.84 -15.86 10.84
CA GLU A 93 6.69 -14.97 10.80
C GLU A 93 7.13 -13.50 10.89
N PHE A 94 8.13 -13.19 11.74
CA PHE A 94 8.74 -11.87 11.82
C PHE A 94 9.30 -11.44 10.45
N TYR A 95 10.20 -12.23 9.87
CA TYR A 95 10.79 -11.91 8.57
C TYR A 95 9.71 -11.79 7.48
N LYS A 96 8.72 -12.67 7.47
CA LYS A 96 7.62 -12.62 6.50
C LYS A 96 6.84 -11.31 6.60
N ILE A 97 6.52 -10.83 7.80
CA ILE A 97 5.78 -9.56 7.98
C ILE A 97 6.64 -8.38 7.55
N ILE A 98 7.91 -8.32 7.94
CA ILE A 98 8.83 -7.24 7.55
C ILE A 98 9.05 -7.24 6.04
N ASN A 99 9.34 -8.39 5.45
CA ASN A 99 9.59 -8.50 4.01
C ASN A 99 8.36 -8.11 3.19
N THR A 100 7.19 -8.60 3.56
CA THR A 100 5.98 -8.31 2.79
C THR A 100 5.57 -6.83 2.91
N ASN A 101 5.68 -6.22 4.08
CA ASN A 101 5.19 -4.86 4.30
C ASN A 101 6.26 -3.78 4.09
N LEU A 102 7.39 -3.85 4.79
CA LEU A 102 8.40 -2.80 4.77
C LEU A 102 9.40 -2.96 3.62
N PHE A 103 9.96 -4.15 3.46
CA PHE A 103 10.94 -4.39 2.41
C PHE A 103 10.34 -4.19 1.01
N SER A 104 9.05 -4.52 0.79
CA SER A 104 8.37 -4.24 -0.48
C SER A 104 8.42 -2.74 -0.84
N SER A 105 8.21 -1.87 0.15
CA SER A 105 8.24 -0.42 -0.05
C SER A 105 9.63 0.07 -0.43
N TYR A 106 10.65 -0.39 0.29
CA TYR A 106 12.05 -0.12 -0.05
C TYR A 106 12.39 -0.64 -1.45
N TYR A 107 12.08 -1.91 -1.74
CA TYR A 107 12.42 -2.55 -3.00
C TYR A 107 11.85 -1.80 -4.21
N LEU A 108 10.56 -1.48 -4.18
CA LEU A 108 9.90 -0.80 -5.28
C LEU A 108 10.39 0.64 -5.46
N LEU A 109 10.48 1.41 -4.38
CA LEU A 109 10.94 2.80 -4.48
C LEU A 109 12.40 2.86 -4.94
N SER A 110 13.29 2.06 -4.37
CA SER A 110 14.71 2.03 -4.78
C SER A 110 14.91 1.59 -6.24
N THR A 111 13.99 0.76 -6.76
CA THR A 111 14.01 0.34 -8.16
C THR A 111 13.61 1.48 -9.11
N PHE A 112 12.56 2.23 -8.79
CA PHE A 112 11.90 3.12 -9.75
C PHE A 112 12.07 4.62 -9.47
N ALA A 113 12.46 5.06 -8.25
CA ALA A 113 12.45 6.47 -7.86
C ALA A 113 13.22 7.39 -8.81
N LYS A 114 14.39 6.95 -9.33
CA LYS A 114 15.19 7.74 -10.27
C LYS A 114 14.51 8.03 -11.62
N ARG A 115 13.42 7.30 -11.92
CA ARG A 115 12.62 7.43 -13.14
C ARG A 115 11.28 8.13 -12.88
N MET A 116 11.08 8.67 -11.66
CA MET A 116 9.81 9.25 -11.21
C MET A 116 9.92 10.76 -10.96
N LYS A 117 10.65 11.49 -11.81
CA LYS A 117 10.70 12.96 -11.70
C LYS A 117 9.30 13.56 -11.89
N ASN A 118 8.97 14.57 -11.07
CA ASN A 118 7.65 15.18 -11.03
C ASN A 118 6.50 14.14 -10.83
N GLY A 119 6.80 13.06 -10.11
CA GLY A 119 5.88 11.94 -9.89
C GLY A 119 5.31 11.88 -8.48
N SER A 120 4.59 10.81 -8.21
CA SER A 120 4.03 10.54 -6.88
C SER A 120 4.13 9.07 -6.50
N ALA A 121 4.56 8.77 -5.27
CA ALA A 121 4.57 7.43 -4.70
C ALA A 121 3.66 7.35 -3.48
N ILE A 122 2.85 6.30 -3.41
CA ILE A 122 1.92 6.03 -2.31
C ILE A 122 2.22 4.67 -1.70
N PHE A 123 2.35 4.65 -0.38
CA PHE A 123 2.54 3.46 0.43
C PHE A 123 1.39 3.29 1.42
N PHE A 124 1.09 2.04 1.80
CA PHE A 124 0.03 1.77 2.78
C PHE A 124 0.62 1.45 4.15
N SER A 125 0.44 2.39 5.09
CA SER A 125 0.59 2.19 6.52
C SER A 125 -0.68 1.53 7.11
N SER A 126 -0.96 1.77 8.36
CA SER A 126 -2.15 1.34 9.08
C SER A 126 -2.31 2.20 10.34
N VAL A 127 -3.52 2.31 10.86
CA VAL A 127 -3.74 2.88 12.21
C VAL A 127 -2.93 2.13 13.29
N ALA A 128 -2.62 0.86 13.08
CA ALA A 128 -1.76 0.08 13.97
C ALA A 128 -0.32 0.64 14.10
N ALA A 129 0.11 1.53 13.21
CA ALA A 129 1.39 2.21 13.33
C ALA A 129 1.41 3.26 14.44
N SER A 130 0.25 3.82 14.80
CA SER A 130 0.12 4.92 15.75
C SER A 130 -0.76 4.59 16.96
N LEU A 131 -1.58 3.53 16.88
CA LEU A 131 -2.39 3.04 18.01
C LEU A 131 -1.76 1.80 18.64
N GLY A 132 -1.75 1.73 19.96
CA GLY A 132 -1.38 0.55 20.72
C GLY A 132 -2.52 -0.49 20.66
N LEU A 133 -2.42 -1.43 19.74
CA LEU A 133 -3.36 -2.54 19.60
C LEU A 133 -2.71 -3.84 20.08
N SER A 134 -3.39 -4.58 20.97
CA SER A 134 -2.88 -5.86 21.48
C SER A 134 -2.63 -6.86 20.35
N ASN A 135 -1.52 -7.61 20.45
CA ASN A 135 -1.11 -8.64 19.49
C ASN A 135 -0.78 -8.11 18.07
N HIS A 136 -0.56 -6.81 17.93
CA HIS A 136 -0.22 -6.16 16.65
C HIS A 136 1.26 -5.75 16.56
N GLU A 137 2.14 -6.22 17.44
CA GLU A 137 3.51 -5.73 17.61
C GLU A 137 4.30 -5.75 16.29
N LEU A 138 4.24 -6.85 15.54
CA LEU A 138 4.99 -6.98 14.30
C LEU A 138 4.43 -6.12 13.17
N ILE A 139 3.11 -6.10 13.01
CA ILE A 139 2.50 -5.27 11.97
C ILE A 139 2.63 -3.79 12.30
N SER A 140 2.54 -3.41 13.59
CA SER A 140 2.79 -2.05 14.07
C SER A 140 4.22 -1.63 13.73
N ALA A 141 5.23 -2.43 14.06
CA ALA A 141 6.63 -2.16 13.75
C ALA A 141 6.86 -1.97 12.24
N ALA A 142 6.33 -2.88 11.41
CA ALA A 142 6.47 -2.80 9.96
C ALA A 142 5.81 -1.54 9.38
N LYS A 143 4.60 -1.19 9.84
CA LYS A 143 3.83 -0.05 9.34
C LYS A 143 4.38 1.30 9.84
N SER A 144 4.86 1.37 11.09
CA SER A 144 5.61 2.53 11.59
C SER A 144 6.92 2.73 10.81
N GLY A 145 7.58 1.62 10.44
CA GLY A 145 8.75 1.66 9.56
C GLY A 145 8.43 2.26 8.17
N ILE A 146 7.27 1.95 7.58
CA ILE A 146 6.82 2.58 6.33
C ILE A 146 6.66 4.10 6.51
N GLU A 147 6.08 4.58 7.60
CA GLU A 147 5.91 6.02 7.85
C GLU A 147 7.25 6.74 7.98
N GLY A 148 8.21 6.14 8.70
CA GLY A 148 9.59 6.64 8.78
C GLY A 148 10.28 6.65 7.41
N PHE A 149 10.13 5.58 6.65
CA PHE A 149 10.66 5.45 5.30
C PHE A 149 10.09 6.51 4.36
N VAL A 150 8.77 6.75 4.39
CA VAL A 150 8.08 7.79 3.60
C VAL A 150 8.64 9.18 3.90
N ARG A 151 8.75 9.56 5.18
CA ARG A 151 9.29 10.89 5.55
C ARG A 151 10.71 11.11 5.05
N SER A 152 11.59 10.14 5.27
CA SER A 152 12.99 10.23 4.86
C SER A 152 13.15 10.20 3.33
N SER A 153 12.37 9.38 2.65
CA SER A 153 12.39 9.30 1.18
C SER A 153 11.84 10.59 0.54
N ALA A 154 10.76 11.17 1.09
CA ALA A 154 10.24 12.44 0.62
C ALA A 154 11.29 13.56 0.69
N ALA A 155 12.06 13.62 1.78
CA ALA A 155 13.17 14.56 1.91
C ALA A 155 14.27 14.31 0.86
N SER A 156 14.65 13.03 0.64
CA SER A 156 15.73 12.66 -0.29
C SER A 156 15.42 12.96 -1.74
N TYR A 157 14.15 12.80 -2.14
CA TYR A 157 13.70 12.96 -3.54
C TYR A 157 12.97 14.29 -3.81
N SER A 158 12.92 15.21 -2.84
CA SER A 158 12.25 16.52 -2.99
C SER A 158 12.81 17.34 -4.16
N LYS A 159 14.12 17.29 -4.38
CA LYS A 159 14.78 17.98 -5.52
C LYS A 159 14.38 17.46 -6.90
N ASP A 160 13.85 16.25 -6.97
CA ASP A 160 13.31 15.65 -8.19
C ASP A 160 11.80 15.89 -8.33
N ASN A 161 11.19 16.68 -7.43
CA ASN A 161 9.75 16.90 -7.29
C ASN A 161 8.95 15.57 -7.18
N LEU A 162 9.59 14.52 -6.63
CA LEU A 162 8.91 13.26 -6.36
C LEU A 162 8.23 13.36 -4.99
N ARG A 163 6.91 13.39 -4.99
CA ARG A 163 6.10 13.39 -3.77
C ARG A 163 5.92 11.95 -3.27
N ILE A 164 6.10 11.74 -1.98
CA ILE A 164 6.03 10.41 -1.38
C ILE A 164 5.19 10.50 -0.12
N ASN A 165 4.06 9.77 -0.10
CA ASN A 165 3.11 9.81 1.01
C ASN A 165 2.67 8.40 1.41
N ALA A 166 2.13 8.29 2.61
CA ALA A 166 1.46 7.09 3.11
C ALA A 166 -0.04 7.33 3.31
N ILE A 167 -0.82 6.28 3.12
CA ILE A 167 -2.21 6.19 3.56
C ILE A 167 -2.26 5.17 4.69
N ALA A 168 -2.89 5.52 5.81
CA ALA A 168 -3.05 4.66 6.99
C ALA A 168 -4.54 4.32 7.19
N PRO A 169 -5.04 3.25 6.57
CA PRO A 169 -6.41 2.81 6.79
C PRO A 169 -6.56 2.10 8.13
N SER A 170 -7.79 2.09 8.64
CA SER A 170 -8.24 1.15 9.65
C SER A 170 -8.70 -0.16 9.00
N ILE A 171 -9.51 -0.95 9.72
CA ILE A 171 -10.02 -2.21 9.18
C ILE A 171 -10.89 -1.98 7.94
N MET A 172 -10.57 -2.71 6.87
CA MET A 172 -11.27 -2.65 5.60
C MET A 172 -11.74 -4.04 5.18
N LYS A 173 -12.83 -4.11 4.41
CA LYS A 173 -13.26 -5.37 3.77
C LYS A 173 -12.20 -5.83 2.77
N SER A 174 -11.56 -6.96 3.07
CA SER A 174 -10.52 -7.58 2.24
C SER A 174 -10.31 -9.04 2.65
N ASN A 175 -9.59 -9.80 1.84
CA ASN A 175 -9.22 -11.16 2.23
C ASN A 175 -8.37 -11.21 3.51
N MET A 176 -7.59 -10.16 3.79
CA MET A 176 -6.78 -10.05 5.00
C MET A 176 -7.63 -9.90 6.27
N SER A 177 -8.78 -9.24 6.18
CA SER A 177 -9.66 -8.97 7.31
C SER A 177 -10.72 -10.05 7.53
N ASN A 178 -10.85 -11.04 6.65
CA ASN A 178 -11.89 -12.08 6.77
C ASN A 178 -11.89 -12.81 8.12
N LYS A 179 -10.69 -13.09 8.66
CA LYS A 179 -10.58 -13.73 9.98
C LYS A 179 -11.03 -12.81 11.13
N ILE A 180 -10.81 -11.50 10.99
CA ILE A 180 -11.19 -10.49 11.99
C ILE A 180 -12.71 -10.24 11.92
N LEU A 181 -13.25 -10.24 10.71
CA LEU A 181 -14.67 -9.97 10.42
C LEU A 181 -15.47 -11.28 10.21
N SER A 182 -15.12 -12.33 10.95
CA SER A 182 -15.63 -13.70 10.71
C SER A 182 -17.06 -13.94 11.19
N SER A 183 -17.63 -13.05 12.01
CA SER A 183 -19.00 -13.12 12.52
C SER A 183 -19.66 -11.75 12.54
N GLU A 184 -21.00 -11.72 12.57
CA GLU A 184 -21.76 -10.47 12.70
C GLU A 184 -21.36 -9.70 13.97
N GLN A 185 -21.16 -10.39 15.07
CA GLN A 185 -20.70 -9.79 16.32
C GLN A 185 -19.33 -9.14 16.17
N ALA A 186 -18.36 -9.79 15.51
CA ALA A 186 -17.03 -9.24 15.24
C ALA A 186 -17.10 -8.01 14.33
N VAL A 187 -18.01 -8.01 13.36
CA VAL A 187 -18.27 -6.84 12.50
C VAL A 187 -18.82 -5.68 13.32
N GLU A 188 -19.83 -5.90 14.18
CA GLU A 188 -20.41 -4.83 15.00
C GLU A 188 -19.40 -4.28 16.02
N ILE A 189 -18.60 -5.13 16.67
CA ILE A 189 -17.50 -4.69 17.54
C ILE A 189 -16.51 -3.81 16.73
N SER A 190 -16.10 -4.27 15.55
CA SER A 190 -15.19 -3.50 14.71
C SER A 190 -15.76 -2.16 14.28
N LYS A 191 -17.06 -2.09 13.96
CA LYS A 191 -17.74 -0.81 13.65
C LYS A 191 -17.78 0.12 14.85
N SER A 192 -18.12 -0.40 16.04
CA SER A 192 -18.27 0.41 17.26
C SER A 192 -16.95 1.03 17.75
N MET A 193 -15.81 0.50 17.33
CA MET A 193 -14.50 1.10 17.60
C MET A 193 -14.30 2.44 16.86
N HIS A 194 -15.03 2.69 15.78
CA HIS A 194 -14.86 3.87 14.95
C HIS A 194 -15.88 4.96 15.30
N PRO A 195 -15.48 6.22 15.48
CA PRO A 195 -16.39 7.35 15.60
C PRO A 195 -17.41 7.43 14.46
N ILE A 196 -16.98 7.16 13.20
CA ILE A 196 -17.88 6.89 12.09
C ILE A 196 -18.05 5.37 11.99
N PRO A 197 -19.20 4.79 12.46
CA PRO A 197 -19.34 3.36 12.73
C PRO A 197 -19.54 2.56 11.44
N LYS A 198 -18.46 2.31 10.72
CA LYS A 198 -18.48 1.46 9.51
C LYS A 198 -17.17 0.68 9.35
N ILE A 199 -17.22 -0.39 8.57
CA ILE A 199 -16.03 -1.07 8.05
C ILE A 199 -15.62 -0.37 6.76
N GLY A 200 -14.34 0.01 6.66
CA GLY A 200 -13.81 0.67 5.47
C GLY A 200 -13.90 -0.21 4.22
N THR A 201 -13.89 0.43 3.07
CA THR A 201 -13.85 -0.21 1.75
C THR A 201 -12.82 0.49 0.86
N TYR A 202 -12.49 -0.08 -0.28
CA TYR A 202 -11.61 0.58 -1.24
C TYR A 202 -12.21 1.91 -1.75
N ASN A 203 -13.53 2.08 -1.76
CA ASN A 203 -14.17 3.34 -2.15
C ASN A 203 -13.82 4.50 -1.21
N ASP A 204 -13.49 4.21 0.04
CA ASP A 204 -13.04 5.22 1.00
C ASP A 204 -11.60 5.66 0.73
N ILE A 205 -10.80 4.81 0.09
CA ILE A 205 -9.38 5.02 -0.20
C ILE A 205 -9.17 5.68 -1.57
N LEU A 206 -9.92 5.27 -2.59
CA LEU A 206 -9.73 5.71 -3.98
C LEU A 206 -9.69 7.25 -4.15
N PRO A 207 -10.55 8.06 -3.49
CA PRO A 207 -10.48 9.52 -3.62
C PRO A 207 -9.13 10.10 -3.19
N VAL A 208 -8.55 9.57 -2.09
CA VAL A 208 -7.25 10.04 -1.59
C VAL A 208 -6.10 9.55 -2.48
N VAL A 209 -6.19 8.33 -3.02
CA VAL A 209 -5.22 7.83 -4.00
C VAL A 209 -5.21 8.73 -5.24
N ARG A 210 -6.37 9.06 -5.79
CA ARG A 210 -6.49 9.96 -6.95
C ARG A 210 -5.90 11.33 -6.65
N LEU A 211 -6.24 11.93 -5.51
CA LEU A 211 -5.71 13.23 -5.07
C LEU A 211 -4.18 13.17 -4.98
N LEU A 212 -3.61 12.20 -4.28
CA LEU A 212 -2.18 12.10 -4.09
C LEU A 212 -1.40 11.81 -5.38
N LEU A 213 -2.01 11.18 -6.37
CA LEU A 213 -1.40 10.94 -7.69
C LEU A 213 -1.56 12.12 -8.65
N SER A 214 -2.52 13.01 -8.42
CA SER A 214 -2.78 14.17 -9.27
C SER A 214 -1.87 15.35 -8.93
N ASP A 215 -1.79 16.30 -9.85
CA ASP A 215 -1.06 17.56 -9.65
C ASP A 215 -1.78 18.51 -8.66
N GLU A 216 -3.05 18.25 -8.30
CA GLU A 216 -3.79 19.00 -7.25
C GLU A 216 -3.16 18.86 -5.85
N SER A 217 -2.26 17.90 -5.66
CA SER A 217 -1.57 17.65 -4.39
C SER A 217 -0.07 18.01 -4.43
N GLU A 218 0.35 18.96 -5.25
CA GLU A 218 1.78 19.34 -5.41
C GLU A 218 2.46 19.75 -4.09
N TRP A 219 1.68 20.23 -3.11
CA TRP A 219 2.19 20.66 -1.80
C TRP A 219 2.05 19.57 -0.71
N ILE A 220 1.72 18.34 -1.08
CA ILE A 220 1.54 17.21 -0.15
C ILE A 220 2.64 16.17 -0.36
N THR A 221 3.62 16.14 0.55
CA THR A 221 4.70 15.12 0.55
C THR A 221 5.15 14.82 1.99
N GLY A 222 5.66 13.61 2.24
CA GLY A 222 6.12 13.16 3.56
C GLY A 222 4.99 12.90 4.55
N GLN A 223 3.73 12.91 4.12
CA GLN A 223 2.56 12.80 5.00
C GLN A 223 2.08 11.35 5.15
N THR A 224 1.49 11.07 6.30
CA THR A 224 0.64 9.90 6.53
C THR A 224 -0.80 10.36 6.73
N ILE A 225 -1.67 9.97 5.81
CA ILE A 225 -3.10 10.34 5.82
C ILE A 225 -3.91 9.19 6.37
N ASN A 226 -4.52 9.38 7.53
CA ASN A 226 -5.38 8.38 8.16
C ASN A 226 -6.76 8.36 7.48
N ILE A 227 -7.20 7.16 7.10
CA ILE A 227 -8.56 6.90 6.57
C ILE A 227 -9.16 5.80 7.44
N ASP A 228 -9.72 6.20 8.57
CA ASP A 228 -10.01 5.32 9.68
C ASP A 228 -11.32 5.63 10.42
N GLY A 229 -12.18 6.45 9.84
CA GLY A 229 -13.43 6.86 10.48
C GLY A 229 -13.23 7.62 11.79
N GLY A 230 -12.05 8.19 12.03
CA GLY A 230 -11.70 8.95 13.23
C GLY A 230 -11.08 8.12 14.36
N LEU A 231 -10.90 6.79 14.17
CA LEU A 231 -10.43 5.87 15.22
C LEU A 231 -9.14 6.34 15.89
N SER A 232 -8.17 6.84 15.14
CA SER A 232 -6.85 7.22 15.67
C SER A 232 -6.79 8.64 16.26
N LYS A 233 -7.82 9.46 16.08
CA LYS A 233 -7.77 10.90 16.43
C LYS A 233 -8.91 11.40 17.29
N ILE A 234 -10.07 10.75 17.24
CA ILE A 234 -11.28 11.23 17.89
C ILE A 234 -11.69 10.22 18.96
N LYS A 235 -11.96 10.72 20.17
CA LYS A 235 -12.62 9.93 21.21
C LYS A 235 -14.14 10.18 21.11
N PRO A 236 -14.95 9.19 20.77
CA PRO A 236 -16.41 9.34 20.78
C PRO A 236 -16.88 9.67 22.20
N ARG A 237 -17.99 10.42 22.29
CA ARG A 237 -18.64 10.73 23.57
C ARG A 237 -19.38 9.54 24.11
#